data_353a2eaa7b05a48d046e376aca1c41b0
#
_entry.id   353a2eaa7b05a48d046e376aca1c41b0
#
_cell.length_a   1.000
_cell.length_b   1.000
_cell.length_c   1.000
_cell.angle_alpha   90.00
_cell.angle_beta   90.00
_cell.angle_gamma   90.00
#
_symmetry.space_group_name_H-M   'P 1'
#
loop_
_entity.id
_entity.type
_entity.pdbx_description
1 polymer ?
#
loop_
_entity_poly.entity_id
_entity_poly.type
_entity_poly.pdbx_seq_one_letter_code
_entity_poly.pdbx_strand_id
1 'polypeptide(L)'
;MFADVLIIGTGISGLSFAIKLAMNDPEISMVLISKDQVSEGNTKYAQGGIAVVSDFEKDSLEKHIQDTLIAGDGACNPEVVKFVVEEGKDRLKELMNWGTQFDTQQENLHLVKEGGHSEKRVVHYKDHTGLHIQQALVSKIKSFPNIQI
;
A
#
# COMPACT_ATOMS: atom_id res chain seq x y z
N MET A 1 23.72 -20.65 -4.52
CA MET A 1 22.30 -20.40 -4.74
C MET A 1 22.21 -19.38 -5.87
N PHE A 2 21.41 -19.63 -6.87
CA PHE A 2 21.14 -18.67 -7.95
C PHE A 2 19.70 -18.23 -7.83
N ALA A 3 19.45 -16.94 -8.02
CA ALA A 3 18.12 -16.37 -8.12
C ALA A 3 18.11 -15.37 -9.29
N ASP A 4 16.99 -15.28 -9.99
CA ASP A 4 16.84 -14.36 -11.11
C ASP A 4 16.69 -12.92 -10.61
N VAL A 5 16.05 -12.76 -9.44
CA VAL A 5 15.81 -11.45 -8.83
C VAL A 5 16.17 -11.45 -7.35
N LEU A 6 16.96 -10.46 -6.95
CA LEU A 6 17.24 -10.14 -5.55
C LEU A 6 16.48 -8.88 -5.14
N ILE A 7 15.66 -8.99 -4.10
CA ILE A 7 14.89 -7.87 -3.55
C ILE A 7 15.49 -7.51 -2.18
N ILE A 8 15.92 -6.26 -2.02
CA ILE A 8 16.51 -5.76 -0.79
C ILE A 8 15.46 -4.96 -0.02
N GLY A 9 15.00 -5.51 1.09
CA GLY A 9 13.99 -4.92 1.96
C GLY A 9 12.61 -5.56 1.86
N THR A 10 12.01 -5.78 3.01
CA THR A 10 10.71 -6.45 3.20
C THR A 10 9.60 -5.51 3.68
N GLY A 11 9.73 -4.21 3.38
CA GLY A 11 8.63 -3.26 3.54
C GLY A 11 7.58 -3.42 2.43
N ILE A 12 6.54 -2.59 2.47
CA ILE A 12 5.42 -2.62 1.52
C ILE A 12 5.89 -2.67 0.05
N SER A 13 6.90 -1.90 -0.32
CA SER A 13 7.40 -1.83 -1.71
C SER A 13 8.02 -3.15 -2.16
N GLY A 14 8.94 -3.72 -1.36
CA GLY A 14 9.61 -4.98 -1.70
C GLY A 14 8.65 -6.16 -1.73
N LEU A 15 7.76 -6.26 -0.73
CA LEU A 15 6.75 -7.32 -0.67
C LEU A 15 5.74 -7.22 -1.81
N SER A 16 5.24 -6.02 -2.11
CA SER A 16 4.29 -5.82 -3.22
C SER A 16 4.92 -6.13 -4.58
N PHE A 17 6.17 -5.72 -4.79
CA PHE A 17 6.91 -6.04 -6.00
C PHE A 17 7.06 -7.57 -6.16
N ALA A 18 7.50 -8.26 -5.10
CA ALA A 18 7.68 -9.70 -5.13
C ALA A 18 6.36 -10.45 -5.42
N ILE A 19 5.26 -10.07 -4.76
CA ILE A 19 3.94 -10.65 -4.98
C ILE A 19 3.51 -10.48 -6.45
N LYS A 20 3.61 -9.25 -6.97
CA LYS A 20 3.22 -8.95 -8.36
C LYS A 20 4.06 -9.72 -9.37
N LEU A 21 5.36 -9.79 -9.15
CA LEU A 21 6.25 -10.53 -10.04
C LEU A 21 5.96 -12.02 -10.01
N ALA A 22 5.77 -12.63 -8.82
CA ALA A 22 5.41 -14.03 -8.69
C ALA A 22 4.04 -14.38 -9.30
N MET A 23 3.09 -13.45 -9.26
CA MET A 23 1.78 -13.63 -9.91
C MET A 23 1.86 -13.56 -11.43
N ASN A 24 2.78 -12.74 -11.98
CA ASN A 24 2.95 -12.56 -13.41
C ASN A 24 3.84 -13.63 -14.04
N ASP A 25 4.85 -14.10 -13.32
CA ASP A 25 5.80 -15.10 -13.77
C ASP A 25 6.12 -16.06 -12.61
N PRO A 26 5.40 -17.20 -12.53
CA PRO A 26 5.62 -18.20 -11.48
C PRO A 26 6.96 -18.95 -11.58
N GLU A 27 7.63 -18.88 -12.71
CA GLU A 27 8.91 -19.60 -12.94
C GLU A 27 10.11 -18.78 -12.46
N ILE A 28 9.96 -17.46 -12.31
CA ILE A 28 11.05 -16.59 -11.88
C ILE A 28 11.43 -16.85 -10.42
N SER A 29 12.68 -17.14 -10.15
CA SER A 29 13.18 -17.38 -8.80
C SER A 29 13.57 -16.06 -8.10
N MET A 30 13.09 -15.87 -6.88
CA MET A 30 13.33 -14.63 -6.12
C MET A 30 13.92 -14.90 -4.75
N VAL A 31 14.85 -14.04 -4.35
CA VAL A 31 15.36 -13.97 -2.99
C VAL A 31 15.06 -12.60 -2.41
N LEU A 32 14.40 -12.57 -1.26
CA LEU A 32 14.22 -11.37 -0.47
C LEU A 32 15.20 -11.38 0.71
N ILE A 33 15.87 -10.26 0.92
CA ILE A 33 16.72 -10.08 2.10
C ILE A 33 16.24 -8.92 2.94
N SER A 34 16.28 -9.10 4.25
CA SER A 34 15.94 -8.09 5.23
C SER A 34 17.08 -7.90 6.22
N LYS A 35 17.19 -6.70 6.77
CA LYS A 35 18.17 -6.41 7.83
C LYS A 35 17.81 -7.11 9.15
N ASP A 36 16.53 -7.37 9.36
CA ASP A 36 15.95 -7.99 10.53
C ASP A 36 14.86 -8.99 10.08
N GLN A 37 13.95 -9.37 10.97
CA GLN A 37 12.83 -10.24 10.62
C GLN A 37 12.00 -9.65 9.49
N VAL A 38 11.42 -10.51 8.65
CA VAL A 38 10.63 -10.12 7.47
C VAL A 38 9.45 -9.20 7.81
N SER A 39 8.92 -9.31 9.02
CA SER A 39 7.82 -8.46 9.51
C SER A 39 8.27 -7.12 10.10
N GLU A 40 9.59 -6.88 10.17
CA GLU A 40 10.14 -5.67 10.78
C GLU A 40 10.42 -4.59 9.72
N GLY A 41 10.00 -3.37 9.99
CA GLY A 41 10.20 -2.24 9.07
C GLY A 41 9.20 -1.10 9.28
N ASN A 42 9.43 0.02 8.62
CA ASN A 42 8.61 1.23 8.76
C ASN A 42 7.13 1.00 8.42
N THR A 43 6.83 0.10 7.50
CA THR A 43 5.43 -0.25 7.16
C THR A 43 4.65 -0.70 8.39
N LYS A 44 5.24 -1.55 9.23
CA LYS A 44 4.61 -2.07 10.46
C LYS A 44 4.21 -0.96 11.44
N TYR A 45 4.97 0.10 11.50
CA TYR A 45 4.80 1.19 12.46
C TYR A 45 3.98 2.37 11.92
N ALA A 46 3.54 2.32 10.67
CA ALA A 46 2.66 3.33 10.10
C ALA A 46 1.27 3.26 10.76
N GLN A 47 0.87 4.34 11.43
CA GLN A 47 -0.37 4.40 12.21
C GLN A 47 -1.54 4.99 11.43
N GLY A 48 -1.28 5.96 10.57
CA GLY A 48 -2.29 6.61 9.74
C GLY A 48 -3.08 5.64 8.87
N GLY A 49 -3.52 6.10 7.73
CA GLY A 49 -4.24 5.24 6.80
C GLY A 49 -3.67 5.38 5.40
N ILE A 50 -4.47 4.98 4.43
CA ILE A 50 -4.20 5.20 3.01
C ILE A 50 -5.21 6.22 2.49
N ALA A 51 -4.74 7.37 2.03
CA ALA A 51 -5.58 8.36 1.38
C ALA A 51 -5.88 7.91 -0.05
N VAL A 52 -7.17 7.68 -0.36
CA VAL A 52 -7.60 7.22 -1.67
C VAL A 52 -9.04 7.66 -1.95
N VAL A 53 -9.30 8.16 -3.16
CA VAL A 53 -10.66 8.49 -3.59
C VAL A 53 -11.42 7.19 -3.86
N SER A 54 -12.34 6.83 -2.98
CA SER A 54 -13.19 5.65 -3.10
C SER A 54 -14.67 5.99 -3.27
N ASP A 55 -15.12 7.17 -2.83
CA ASP A 55 -16.48 7.70 -2.93
C ASP A 55 -16.49 8.90 -3.90
N PHE A 56 -16.74 8.65 -5.18
CA PHE A 56 -16.75 9.69 -6.22
C PHE A 56 -18.01 10.57 -6.22
N GLU A 57 -19.00 10.30 -5.37
CA GLU A 57 -20.13 11.22 -5.20
C GLU A 57 -19.77 12.43 -4.33
N LYS A 58 -18.83 12.24 -3.39
CA LYS A 58 -18.42 13.24 -2.40
C LYS A 58 -17.01 13.79 -2.64
N ASP A 59 -16.16 13.02 -3.31
CA ASP A 59 -14.74 13.33 -3.50
C ASP A 59 -14.32 13.17 -4.98
N SER A 60 -13.17 13.73 -5.35
CA SER A 60 -12.59 13.57 -6.69
C SER A 60 -11.08 13.48 -6.66
N LEU A 61 -10.51 12.93 -7.74
CA LEU A 61 -9.06 12.86 -7.92
C LEU A 61 -8.44 14.27 -7.91
N GLU A 62 -9.10 15.24 -8.55
CA GLU A 62 -8.65 16.63 -8.62
C GLU A 62 -8.56 17.26 -7.24
N LYS A 63 -9.58 17.05 -6.36
CA LYS A 63 -9.54 17.53 -4.98
C LYS A 63 -8.37 16.93 -4.23
N HIS A 64 -8.14 15.61 -4.37
CA HIS A 64 -7.04 14.93 -3.70
C HIS A 64 -5.67 15.41 -4.20
N ILE A 65 -5.51 15.61 -5.51
CA ILE A 65 -4.30 16.18 -6.11
C ILE A 65 -4.03 17.58 -5.53
N GLN A 66 -5.04 18.45 -5.54
CA GLN A 66 -4.90 19.81 -5.02
C GLN A 66 -4.56 19.84 -3.54
N ASP A 67 -5.25 19.06 -2.70
CA ASP A 67 -4.94 18.95 -1.28
C ASP A 67 -3.48 18.54 -1.06
N THR A 68 -2.99 17.58 -1.85
CA THR A 68 -1.61 17.08 -1.75
C THR A 68 -0.60 18.15 -2.17
N LEU A 69 -0.87 18.89 -3.25
CA LEU A 69 0.01 19.95 -3.72
C LEU A 69 0.06 21.12 -2.73
N ILE A 70 -1.10 21.49 -2.14
CA ILE A 70 -1.17 22.54 -1.11
C ILE A 70 -0.39 22.12 0.14
N ALA A 71 -0.62 20.91 0.63
CA ALA A 71 0.08 20.40 1.81
C ALA A 71 1.60 20.27 1.60
N GLY A 72 2.01 20.01 0.36
CA GLY A 72 3.41 19.88 -0.02
C GLY A 72 4.16 21.20 -0.20
N ASP A 73 3.47 22.35 -0.17
CA ASP A 73 4.03 23.71 -0.19
C ASP A 73 5.16 23.91 -1.23
N GLY A 74 4.94 23.43 -2.45
CA GLY A 74 5.87 23.53 -3.57
C GLY A 74 6.97 22.44 -3.61
N ALA A 75 7.06 21.55 -2.63
CA ALA A 75 8.01 20.43 -2.63
C ALA A 75 7.58 19.24 -3.49
N CYS A 76 6.32 19.21 -3.94
CA CYS A 76 5.79 18.11 -4.73
C CYS A 76 6.13 18.22 -6.21
N ASN A 77 6.38 17.06 -6.85
CA ASN A 77 6.32 16.95 -8.31
C ASN A 77 4.84 16.68 -8.71
N PRO A 78 4.16 17.63 -9.44
CA PRO A 78 2.74 17.50 -9.75
C PRO A 78 2.40 16.25 -10.58
N GLU A 79 3.26 15.85 -11.52
CA GLU A 79 3.04 14.65 -12.34
C GLU A 79 3.07 13.37 -11.51
N VAL A 80 3.98 13.31 -10.53
CA VAL A 80 4.06 12.17 -9.60
C VAL A 80 2.85 12.14 -8.69
N VAL A 81 2.41 13.30 -8.16
CA VAL A 81 1.20 13.39 -7.33
C VAL A 81 -0.02 12.88 -8.10
N LYS A 82 -0.19 13.37 -9.35
CA LYS A 82 -1.28 12.93 -10.22
C LYS A 82 -1.26 11.43 -10.42
N PHE A 83 -0.13 10.87 -10.84
CA PHE A 83 0.03 9.43 -11.05
C PHE A 83 -0.32 8.61 -9.79
N VAL A 84 0.20 9.00 -8.62
CA VAL A 84 -0.03 8.27 -7.36
C VAL A 84 -1.50 8.31 -6.95
N VAL A 85 -2.16 9.47 -7.11
CA VAL A 85 -3.58 9.64 -6.76
C VAL A 85 -4.48 8.84 -7.70
N GLU A 86 -4.21 8.86 -9.00
CA GLU A 86 -4.98 8.11 -10.02
C GLU A 86 -4.88 6.59 -9.79
N GLU A 87 -3.69 6.08 -9.48
CA GLU A 87 -3.45 4.66 -9.22
C GLU A 87 -3.98 4.17 -7.86
N GLY A 88 -4.21 5.08 -6.92
CA GLY A 88 -4.47 4.75 -5.51
C GLY A 88 -5.60 3.76 -5.30
N LYS A 89 -6.72 3.89 -6.01
CA LYS A 89 -7.90 3.01 -5.88
C LYS A 89 -7.58 1.56 -6.25
N ASP A 90 -6.81 1.36 -7.31
CA ASP A 90 -6.45 0.01 -7.75
C ASP A 90 -5.39 -0.61 -6.83
N ARG A 91 -4.47 0.19 -6.33
CA ARG A 91 -3.49 -0.27 -5.31
C ARG A 91 -4.18 -0.67 -4.00
N LEU A 92 -5.21 0.07 -3.57
CA LEU A 92 -6.00 -0.32 -2.40
C LEU A 92 -6.71 -1.66 -2.62
N LYS A 93 -7.34 -1.87 -3.78
CA LYS A 93 -7.98 -3.16 -4.13
C LYS A 93 -6.97 -4.32 -4.14
N GLU A 94 -5.75 -4.11 -4.65
CA GLU A 94 -4.70 -5.12 -4.61
C GLU A 94 -4.38 -5.52 -3.17
N LEU A 95 -4.16 -4.56 -2.27
CA LEU A 95 -3.91 -4.84 -0.87
C LEU A 95 -5.04 -5.64 -0.21
N MET A 96 -6.29 -5.30 -0.50
CA MET A 96 -7.46 -6.03 -0.01
C MET A 96 -7.49 -7.46 -0.57
N ASN A 97 -7.23 -7.64 -1.86
CA ASN A 97 -7.15 -8.96 -2.50
C ASN A 97 -5.99 -9.82 -1.97
N TRP A 98 -4.95 -9.20 -1.44
CA TRP A 98 -3.84 -9.90 -0.79
C TRP A 98 -4.07 -10.15 0.70
N GLY A 99 -5.25 -9.77 1.21
CA GLY A 99 -5.70 -10.11 2.57
C GLY A 99 -5.63 -8.97 3.58
N THR A 100 -5.28 -7.74 3.16
CA THR A 100 -5.36 -6.59 4.06
C THR A 100 -6.82 -6.27 4.38
N GLN A 101 -7.12 -6.14 5.67
CA GLN A 101 -8.44 -5.71 6.15
C GLN A 101 -8.40 -4.24 6.54
N PHE A 102 -9.49 -3.53 6.27
CA PHE A 102 -9.74 -2.16 6.69
C PHE A 102 -11.05 -2.08 7.46
N ASP A 103 -11.20 -1.06 8.28
CA ASP A 103 -12.43 -0.82 9.01
C ASP A 103 -13.58 -0.53 8.04
N THR A 104 -14.76 -1.08 8.35
CA THR A 104 -15.97 -0.91 7.54
C THR A 104 -17.11 -0.34 8.38
N GLN A 105 -18.01 0.39 7.72
CA GLN A 105 -19.25 0.88 8.27
C GLN A 105 -20.38 0.58 7.28
N GLN A 106 -21.38 -0.20 7.69
CA GLN A 106 -22.51 -0.61 6.83
C GLN A 106 -22.02 -1.22 5.49
N GLU A 107 -21.09 -2.18 5.57
CA GLU A 107 -20.47 -2.90 4.45
C GLU A 107 -19.57 -2.07 3.53
N ASN A 108 -19.48 -0.74 3.71
CA ASN A 108 -18.56 0.11 2.99
C ASN A 108 -17.30 0.40 3.81
N LEU A 109 -16.23 0.81 3.14
CA LEU A 109 -15.02 1.26 3.82
C LEU A 109 -15.34 2.45 4.73
N HIS A 110 -14.90 2.38 5.98
CA HIS A 110 -14.97 3.53 6.88
C HIS A 110 -13.89 4.54 6.53
N LEU A 111 -14.31 5.73 6.11
CA LEU A 111 -13.41 6.80 5.69
C LEU A 111 -13.31 7.88 6.76
N VAL A 112 -12.10 8.27 7.08
CA VAL A 112 -11.82 9.39 7.97
C VAL A 112 -11.18 10.54 7.21
N LYS A 113 -11.24 11.73 7.78
CA LYS A 113 -10.57 12.93 7.29
C LYS A 113 -9.42 13.26 8.22
N GLU A 114 -8.23 13.38 7.65
CA GLU A 114 -7.05 13.84 8.38
C GLU A 114 -6.64 15.25 7.95
N GLY A 115 -5.67 15.83 8.63
CA GLY A 115 -5.15 17.17 8.31
C GLY A 115 -4.65 17.26 6.86
N GLY A 116 -4.92 18.40 6.20
CA GLY A 116 -4.56 18.62 4.80
C GLY A 116 -5.55 18.07 3.77
N HIS A 117 -6.54 17.24 4.17
CA HIS A 117 -7.57 16.75 3.26
C HIS A 117 -8.83 17.63 3.30
N SER A 118 -9.41 17.94 2.12
CA SER A 118 -10.71 18.61 1.99
C SER A 118 -11.88 17.66 2.26
N GLU A 119 -11.71 16.35 1.95
CA GLU A 119 -12.76 15.32 2.07
C GLU A 119 -12.31 14.13 2.92
N LYS A 120 -13.26 13.27 3.30
CA LYS A 120 -12.99 11.99 3.96
C LYS A 120 -12.54 10.97 2.93
N ARG A 121 -11.28 10.62 2.90
CA ARG A 121 -10.72 9.66 1.93
C ARG A 121 -9.69 8.70 2.51
N VAL A 122 -9.45 8.74 3.81
CA VAL A 122 -8.44 7.90 4.43
C VAL A 122 -9.07 6.62 4.93
N VAL A 123 -8.69 5.49 4.33
CA VAL A 123 -9.02 4.14 4.81
C VAL A 123 -8.01 3.72 5.86
N HIS A 124 -8.46 3.03 6.91
CA HIS A 124 -7.61 2.66 8.04
C HIS A 124 -8.07 1.34 8.67
N TYR A 125 -7.24 0.77 9.51
CA TYR A 125 -7.60 -0.29 10.43
C TYR A 125 -7.23 0.17 11.85
N LYS A 126 -8.18 0.72 12.57
CA LYS A 126 -7.95 1.37 13.89
C LYS A 126 -6.74 2.32 13.77
N ASP A 127 -5.79 2.19 14.69
CA ASP A 127 -4.50 2.92 14.72
C ASP A 127 -3.30 2.04 14.33
N HIS A 128 -3.55 0.91 13.65
CA HIS A 128 -2.54 -0.09 13.30
C HIS A 128 -2.57 -0.50 11.82
N THR A 129 -2.93 0.42 10.94
CA THR A 129 -3.07 0.16 9.49
C THR A 129 -1.84 -0.49 8.89
N GLY A 130 -0.66 0.07 9.18
CA GLY A 130 0.60 -0.46 8.64
C GLY A 130 0.93 -1.87 9.14
N LEU A 131 0.64 -2.18 10.39
CA LEU A 131 0.81 -3.53 10.93
C LEU A 131 -0.03 -4.55 10.17
N HIS A 132 -1.31 -4.23 9.91
CA HIS A 132 -2.21 -5.12 9.16
C HIS A 132 -1.77 -5.31 7.71
N ILE A 133 -1.33 -4.24 7.04
CA ILE A 133 -0.75 -4.32 5.70
C ILE A 133 0.48 -5.25 5.71
N GLN A 134 1.42 -5.03 6.62
CA GLN A 134 2.64 -5.83 6.72
C GLN A 134 2.33 -7.32 6.95
N GLN A 135 1.41 -7.63 7.85
CA GLN A 135 1.00 -9.00 8.14
C GLN A 135 0.35 -9.69 6.94
N ALA A 136 -0.54 -9.00 6.24
CA ALA A 136 -1.20 -9.51 5.04
C ALA A 136 -0.18 -9.81 3.93
N LEU A 137 0.73 -8.88 3.65
CA LEU A 137 1.76 -9.04 2.63
C LEU A 137 2.75 -10.17 2.96
N VAL A 138 3.19 -10.28 4.23
CA VAL A 138 4.06 -11.37 4.69
C VAL A 138 3.34 -12.72 4.60
N SER A 139 2.05 -12.77 4.92
CA SER A 139 1.25 -13.97 4.75
C SER A 139 1.12 -14.37 3.28
N LYS A 140 0.81 -13.39 2.42
CA LYS A 140 0.64 -13.60 0.98
C LYS A 140 1.92 -14.12 0.32
N ILE A 141 3.08 -13.53 0.65
CA ILE A 141 4.35 -13.90 0.02
C ILE A 141 4.74 -15.36 0.32
N LYS A 142 4.38 -15.87 1.50
CA LYS A 142 4.63 -17.27 1.89
C LYS A 142 3.86 -18.29 1.06
N SER A 143 2.84 -17.88 0.31
CA SER A 143 2.09 -18.76 -0.59
C SER A 143 2.80 -19.00 -1.94
N PHE A 144 3.91 -18.32 -2.21
CA PHE A 144 4.65 -18.45 -3.46
C PHE A 144 5.91 -19.29 -3.25
N PRO A 145 6.01 -20.50 -3.87
CA PRO A 145 7.14 -21.40 -3.68
C PRO A 145 8.45 -20.91 -4.32
N ASN A 146 8.34 -20.00 -5.30
CA ASN A 146 9.45 -19.40 -6.03
C ASN A 146 10.07 -18.17 -5.33
N ILE A 147 9.64 -17.89 -4.08
CA ILE A 147 10.17 -16.80 -3.26
C ILE A 147 10.84 -17.37 -2.02
N GLN A 148 12.12 -17.06 -1.85
CA GLN A 148 12.89 -17.35 -0.64
C GLN A 148 13.14 -16.07 0.15
N ILE A 149 13.01 -16.17 1.50
CA ILE A 149 13.23 -15.04 2.42
C ILE A 149 14.39 -15.44 3.36
#